data_0a0f0848e4ce3993a8fb8ec46ccb50e9
#
_entry.id   0a0f0848e4ce3993a8fb8ec46ccb50e9
#
_cell.length_a   1.000
_cell.length_b   1.000
_cell.length_c   1.000
_cell.angle_alpha   90.00
_cell.angle_beta   90.00
_cell.angle_gamma   90.00
#
_symmetry.space_group_name_H-M   'P 1'
#
loop_
_entity.id
_entity.type
_entity.pdbx_description
1 polymer ?
#
loop_
_entity_poly.entity_id
_entity_poly.type
_entity_poly.pdbx_seq_one_letter_code
_entity_poly.pdbx_strand_id
1 'polypeptide(L)'
;MTGQHQNRVHSQLDNVALADFLYGLPAVSRPIIREWFRSGHDVEWKADDSPVTMADKSVELALREALAAQFPDDDILGEEHADQRGTSGYGWVIDPIDGTRAFICGRPVFGTLIGLVRDGVPLAGFIDMPMVDECYVACLLYTSDAADEGHCV
;
A
#
# COMPACT_ATOMS: atom_id res chain seq x y z
N MET A 1 -16.38 26.82 -14.14
CA MET A 1 -15.39 27.28 -13.15
C MET A 1 -15.32 26.31 -11.98
N THR A 2 -14.87 25.07 -12.17
CA THR A 2 -14.86 24.03 -11.12
C THR A 2 -13.62 23.13 -11.16
N GLY A 3 -12.52 23.61 -11.77
CA GLY A 3 -11.31 22.78 -11.94
C GLY A 3 -10.15 23.06 -11.01
N GLN A 4 -10.27 23.97 -10.05
CA GLN A 4 -9.11 24.41 -9.25
C GLN A 4 -9.07 23.91 -7.80
N HIS A 5 -10.10 23.18 -7.32
CA HIS A 5 -10.12 22.70 -5.93
C HIS A 5 -9.54 21.29 -5.73
N GLN A 6 -9.45 20.48 -6.79
CA GLN A 6 -9.14 19.05 -6.69
C GLN A 6 -7.65 18.69 -6.72
N ASN A 7 -6.77 19.64 -7.03
CA ASN A 7 -5.33 19.37 -7.15
C ASN A 7 -4.54 19.71 -5.86
N ARG A 8 -5.24 19.94 -4.74
CA ARG A 8 -4.61 20.49 -3.52
C ARG A 8 -4.09 19.46 -2.53
N VAL A 9 -4.61 18.24 -2.50
CA VAL A 9 -4.23 17.29 -1.45
C VAL A 9 -2.81 16.80 -1.66
N HIS A 10 -2.45 16.35 -2.84
CA HIS A 10 -1.07 15.90 -3.13
C HIS A 10 -0.07 17.05 -3.33
N SER A 11 -0.50 18.21 -3.86
CA SER A 11 0.38 19.38 -4.00
C SER A 11 0.68 20.10 -2.68
N GLN A 12 -0.03 19.73 -1.61
CA GLN A 12 0.15 20.26 -0.24
C GLN A 12 0.73 19.22 0.72
N LEU A 13 0.72 17.92 0.37
CA LEU A 13 1.47 16.91 1.10
C LEU A 13 2.96 17.12 0.76
N ASP A 14 3.70 17.67 1.70
CA ASP A 14 5.14 17.55 1.64
C ASP A 14 5.53 16.05 1.80
N ASN A 15 6.75 15.72 1.42
CA ASN A 15 7.22 14.33 1.49
C ASN A 15 7.16 13.76 2.90
N VAL A 16 7.24 14.62 3.92
CA VAL A 16 7.19 14.23 5.33
C VAL A 16 5.79 13.74 5.70
N ALA A 17 4.76 14.51 5.35
CA ALA A 17 3.37 14.13 5.63
C ALA A 17 2.95 12.84 4.88
N LEU A 18 3.43 12.65 3.64
CA LEU A 18 3.20 11.41 2.90
C LEU A 18 3.93 10.23 3.54
N ALA A 19 5.18 10.40 3.93
CA ALA A 19 5.95 9.37 4.62
C ALA A 19 5.32 9.01 5.96
N ASP A 20 4.91 9.99 6.76
CA ASP A 20 4.24 9.78 8.05
C ASP A 20 2.93 8.99 7.87
N PHE A 21 2.14 9.30 6.85
CA PHE A 21 0.95 8.54 6.50
C PHE A 21 1.29 7.08 6.18
N LEU A 22 2.28 6.85 5.30
CA LEU A 22 2.72 5.50 4.93
C LEU A 22 3.24 4.72 6.14
N TYR A 23 4.05 5.34 7.01
CA TYR A 23 4.50 4.72 8.26
C TYR A 23 3.37 4.42 9.25
N GLY A 24 2.21 5.02 9.10
CA GLY A 24 1.01 4.71 9.87
C GLY A 24 0.28 3.43 9.40
N LEU A 25 0.45 3.02 8.14
CA LEU A 25 -0.30 1.89 7.56
C LEU A 25 -0.03 0.52 8.20
N PRO A 26 1.16 0.21 8.75
CA PRO A 26 1.36 -1.01 9.52
C PRO A 26 0.40 -1.18 10.69
N ALA A 27 -0.06 -0.10 11.31
CA ALA A 27 -1.07 -0.16 12.37
C ALA A 27 -2.43 -0.66 11.87
N VAL A 28 -2.71 -0.54 10.56
CA VAL A 28 -3.93 -1.03 9.90
C VAL A 28 -3.76 -2.48 9.48
N SER A 29 -2.67 -2.83 8.78
CA SER A 29 -2.47 -4.14 8.15
C SER A 29 -1.99 -5.23 9.12
N ARG A 30 -0.99 -4.93 9.96
CA ARG A 30 -0.33 -5.93 10.83
C ARG A 30 -1.26 -6.67 11.78
N PRO A 31 -2.24 -6.04 12.46
CA PRO A 31 -3.16 -6.77 13.33
C PRO A 31 -3.94 -7.85 12.59
N ILE A 32 -4.44 -7.54 11.38
CA ILE A 32 -5.18 -8.47 10.54
C ILE A 32 -4.27 -9.61 10.10
N ILE A 33 -3.08 -9.29 9.56
CA ILE A 33 -2.11 -10.28 9.10
C ILE A 33 -1.72 -11.26 10.21
N ARG A 34 -1.44 -10.74 11.41
CA ARG A 34 -1.01 -11.57 12.56
C ARG A 34 -2.12 -12.47 13.09
N GLU A 35 -3.37 -12.01 13.05
CA GLU A 35 -4.54 -12.81 13.41
C GLU A 35 -4.67 -14.03 12.48
N TRP A 36 -4.47 -13.80 11.17
CA TRP A 36 -4.62 -14.86 10.17
C TRP A 36 -3.37 -15.74 9.99
N PHE A 37 -2.18 -15.28 10.34
CA PHE A 37 -0.96 -16.05 10.16
C PHE A 37 -0.93 -17.31 11.02
N ARG A 38 -0.74 -18.47 10.39
CA ARG A 38 -0.73 -19.81 11.03
C ARG A 38 -2.03 -20.20 11.74
N SER A 39 -3.16 -19.62 11.38
CA SER A 39 -4.45 -19.88 12.03
C SER A 39 -5.26 -21.00 11.37
N GLY A 40 -4.74 -21.65 10.33
CA GLY A 40 -5.35 -22.84 9.70
C GLY A 40 -6.53 -22.50 8.78
N HIS A 41 -6.44 -21.40 8.05
CA HIS A 41 -7.49 -20.92 7.15
C HIS A 41 -7.53 -21.65 5.82
N ASP A 42 -8.72 -21.66 5.20
CA ASP A 42 -8.93 -22.17 3.85
C ASP A 42 -8.23 -21.24 2.83
N VAL A 43 -7.61 -21.89 1.84
CA VAL A 43 -6.95 -21.23 0.71
C VAL A 43 -7.88 -21.33 -0.49
N GLU A 44 -8.20 -20.20 -1.09
CA GLU A 44 -8.83 -20.14 -2.40
C GLU A 44 -7.78 -20.08 -3.50
N TRP A 45 -8.09 -20.59 -4.69
CA TRP A 45 -7.22 -20.53 -5.85
C TRP A 45 -7.85 -19.63 -6.90
N LYS A 46 -7.08 -18.65 -7.40
CA LYS A 46 -7.47 -17.78 -8.50
C LYS A 46 -7.44 -18.56 -9.83
N ALA A 47 -8.00 -17.97 -10.88
CA ALA A 47 -8.05 -18.58 -12.20
C ALA A 47 -6.69 -18.84 -12.86
N ASP A 48 -5.64 -18.18 -12.37
CA ASP A 48 -4.25 -18.32 -12.80
C ASP A 48 -3.42 -19.26 -11.91
N ASP A 49 -4.08 -20.08 -11.08
CA ASP A 49 -3.48 -20.99 -10.10
C ASP A 49 -2.64 -20.29 -9.01
N SER A 50 -2.87 -19.00 -8.77
CA SER A 50 -2.32 -18.30 -7.61
C SER A 50 -3.21 -18.47 -6.38
N PRO A 51 -2.63 -18.66 -5.19
CA PRO A 51 -3.42 -18.78 -3.96
C PRO A 51 -3.84 -17.40 -3.45
N VAL A 52 -5.03 -17.33 -2.87
CA VAL A 52 -5.52 -16.18 -2.13
C VAL A 52 -6.14 -16.65 -0.84
N THR A 53 -6.01 -15.86 0.20
CA THR A 53 -6.63 -16.13 1.50
C THR A 53 -7.59 -15.03 1.89
N MET A 54 -8.43 -15.30 2.89
CA MET A 54 -9.26 -14.25 3.48
C MET A 54 -8.43 -13.14 4.12
N ALA A 55 -7.18 -13.45 4.51
CA ALA A 55 -6.24 -12.45 5.01
C ALA A 55 -5.92 -11.42 3.93
N ASP A 56 -5.55 -11.85 2.72
CA ASP A 56 -5.26 -10.97 1.57
C ASP A 56 -6.42 -10.00 1.34
N LYS A 57 -7.63 -10.54 1.23
CA LYS A 57 -8.86 -9.77 1.00
C LYS A 57 -9.16 -8.78 2.12
N SER A 58 -8.99 -9.21 3.38
CA SER A 58 -9.27 -8.36 4.55
C SER A 58 -8.25 -7.24 4.71
N VAL A 59 -6.98 -7.53 4.46
CA VAL A 59 -5.89 -6.53 4.52
C VAL A 59 -6.08 -5.49 3.42
N GLU A 60 -6.35 -5.93 2.18
CA GLU A 60 -6.58 -4.99 1.09
C GLU A 60 -7.78 -4.07 1.37
N LEU A 61 -8.89 -4.62 1.87
CA LEU A 61 -10.07 -3.82 2.20
C LEU A 61 -9.73 -2.73 3.23
N ALA A 62 -9.05 -3.09 4.32
CA ALA A 62 -8.68 -2.15 5.37
C ALA A 62 -7.72 -1.05 4.87
N LEU A 63 -6.75 -1.41 4.02
CA LEU A 63 -5.85 -0.44 3.40
C LEU A 63 -6.58 0.49 2.43
N ARG A 64 -7.52 -0.02 1.64
CA ARG A 64 -8.38 0.80 0.76
C ARG A 64 -9.18 1.82 1.55
N GLU A 65 -9.76 1.42 2.67
CA GLU A 65 -10.51 2.33 3.55
C GLU A 65 -9.61 3.45 4.09
N ALA A 66 -8.40 3.12 4.54
CA ALA A 66 -7.44 4.10 5.02
C ALA A 66 -7.00 5.08 3.93
N LEU A 67 -6.70 4.56 2.72
CA LEU A 67 -6.31 5.37 1.57
C LEU A 67 -7.45 6.27 1.09
N ALA A 68 -8.67 5.73 0.94
CA ALA A 68 -9.83 6.50 0.50
C ALA A 68 -10.24 7.59 1.49
N ALA A 69 -10.03 7.36 2.80
CA ALA A 69 -10.29 8.37 3.82
C ALA A 69 -9.33 9.57 3.72
N GLN A 70 -8.07 9.32 3.38
CA GLN A 70 -7.05 10.37 3.25
C GLN A 70 -7.01 10.98 1.83
N PHE A 71 -7.24 10.16 0.81
CA PHE A 71 -7.12 10.51 -0.61
C PHE A 71 -8.37 10.09 -1.40
N PRO A 72 -9.53 10.73 -1.15
CA PRO A 72 -10.82 10.27 -1.68
C PRO A 72 -10.93 10.39 -3.22
N ASP A 73 -10.10 11.21 -3.85
CA ASP A 73 -10.13 11.47 -5.28
C ASP A 73 -9.11 10.64 -6.07
N ASP A 74 -8.35 9.75 -5.40
CA ASP A 74 -7.32 8.93 -6.03
C ASP A 74 -7.88 7.61 -6.57
N ASP A 75 -7.24 7.08 -7.59
CA ASP A 75 -7.44 5.69 -8.01
C ASP A 75 -6.90 4.75 -6.92
N ILE A 76 -7.55 3.62 -6.70
CA ILE A 76 -7.04 2.53 -5.88
C ILE A 76 -7.14 1.24 -6.67
N LEU A 77 -5.99 0.66 -6.99
CA LEU A 77 -5.83 -0.59 -7.70
C LEU A 77 -5.30 -1.63 -6.72
N GLY A 78 -5.97 -2.75 -6.61
CA GLY A 78 -5.55 -3.83 -5.73
C GLY A 78 -5.54 -5.15 -6.46
N GLU A 79 -5.04 -6.16 -5.79
CA GLU A 79 -4.95 -7.50 -6.33
C GLU A 79 -6.24 -8.31 -6.11
N GLU A 80 -6.96 -8.04 -5.02
CA GLU A 80 -8.06 -8.88 -4.53
C GLU A 80 -9.45 -8.29 -4.76
N HIS A 81 -9.54 -6.98 -4.95
CA HIS A 81 -10.80 -6.26 -5.18
C HIS A 81 -10.76 -5.45 -6.48
N ALA A 82 -11.95 -5.16 -7.00
CA ALA A 82 -12.08 -4.35 -8.20
C ALA A 82 -11.47 -2.95 -8.03
N ASP A 83 -10.88 -2.43 -9.12
CA ASP A 83 -10.31 -1.10 -9.15
C ASP A 83 -11.35 -0.03 -8.78
N GLN A 84 -10.94 0.89 -7.94
CA GLN A 84 -11.65 2.13 -7.67
C GLN A 84 -11.04 3.24 -8.52
N ARG A 85 -11.88 3.99 -9.25
CA ARG A 85 -11.44 5.10 -10.08
C ARG A 85 -11.73 6.43 -9.39
N GLY A 86 -10.70 7.27 -9.37
CA GLY A 86 -10.75 8.63 -8.86
C GLY A 86 -10.65 9.67 -10.00
N THR A 87 -10.35 10.90 -9.64
CA THR A 87 -10.27 12.05 -10.57
C THR A 87 -9.00 12.88 -10.41
N SER A 88 -8.15 12.53 -9.45
CA SER A 88 -6.93 13.29 -9.12
C SER A 88 -5.77 13.10 -10.13
N GLY A 89 -5.77 11.97 -10.85
CA GLY A 89 -4.64 11.52 -11.67
C GLY A 89 -3.56 10.79 -10.89
N TYR A 90 -3.73 10.61 -9.57
CA TYR A 90 -2.89 9.76 -8.73
C TYR A 90 -3.54 8.39 -8.55
N GLY A 91 -2.72 7.37 -8.38
CA GLY A 91 -3.19 5.99 -8.17
C GLY A 91 -2.34 5.25 -7.14
N TRP A 92 -3.02 4.55 -6.25
CA TRP A 92 -2.45 3.65 -5.28
C TRP A 92 -2.51 2.22 -5.81
N VAL A 93 -1.40 1.54 -5.78
CA VAL A 93 -1.30 0.11 -6.15
C VAL A 93 -1.00 -0.67 -4.88
N ILE A 94 -1.84 -1.67 -4.58
CA ILE A 94 -1.76 -2.44 -3.34
C ILE A 94 -1.55 -3.92 -3.68
N ASP A 95 -0.52 -4.53 -3.07
CA ASP A 95 -0.41 -5.98 -2.89
C ASP A 95 -0.47 -6.25 -1.37
N PRO A 96 -1.58 -6.81 -0.88
CA PRO A 96 -1.81 -6.96 0.56
C PRO A 96 -0.86 -7.95 1.22
N ILE A 97 -0.55 -9.07 0.56
CA ILE A 97 0.38 -10.09 1.04
C ILE A 97 1.25 -10.60 -0.13
N ASP A 98 2.27 -9.83 -0.50
CA ASP A 98 3.30 -10.30 -1.41
C ASP A 98 4.03 -11.50 -0.81
N GLY A 99 3.96 -12.63 -1.49
CA GLY A 99 4.43 -13.90 -0.97
C GLY A 99 3.35 -14.73 -0.29
N THR A 100 2.10 -14.71 -0.76
CA THR A 100 0.97 -15.50 -0.24
C THR A 100 1.32 -16.97 -0.02
N ARG A 101 2.14 -17.57 -0.89
CA ARG A 101 2.60 -18.95 -0.71
C ARG A 101 3.44 -19.13 0.56
N ALA A 102 4.31 -18.16 0.88
CA ALA A 102 5.08 -18.17 2.12
C ALA A 102 4.16 -18.01 3.34
N PHE A 103 3.19 -17.11 3.24
CA PHE A 103 2.16 -16.91 4.27
C PHE A 103 1.42 -18.21 4.58
N ILE A 104 0.87 -18.89 3.56
CA ILE A 104 0.14 -20.16 3.68
C ILE A 104 1.02 -21.25 4.30
N CYS A 105 2.30 -21.34 3.90
CA CYS A 105 3.26 -22.29 4.46
C CYS A 105 3.74 -21.92 5.87
N GLY A 106 3.24 -20.84 6.46
CA GLY A 106 3.65 -20.38 7.78
C GLY A 106 5.09 -19.85 7.83
N ARG A 107 5.65 -19.39 6.70
CA ARG A 107 6.97 -18.76 6.62
C ARG A 107 6.83 -17.25 6.78
N PRO A 108 7.60 -16.59 7.66
CA PRO A 108 7.47 -15.14 7.93
C PRO A 108 8.17 -14.25 6.88
N VAL A 109 8.29 -14.72 5.63
CA VAL A 109 8.98 -14.05 4.52
C VAL A 109 7.97 -13.60 3.46
N PHE A 110 7.11 -12.68 3.86
CA PHE A 110 6.11 -12.02 3.03
C PHE A 110 5.96 -10.57 3.49
N GLY A 111 5.41 -9.73 2.65
CA GLY A 111 5.24 -8.31 2.95
C GLY A 111 3.93 -7.74 2.42
N THR A 112 3.60 -6.54 2.85
CA THR A 112 2.56 -5.69 2.27
C THR A 112 3.23 -4.63 1.43
N LEU A 113 2.85 -4.51 0.17
CA LEU A 113 3.43 -3.55 -0.77
C LEU A 113 2.39 -2.50 -1.17
N ILE A 114 2.80 -1.24 -1.15
CA ILE A 114 1.97 -0.14 -1.66
C ILE A 114 2.84 0.78 -2.50
N GLY A 115 2.33 1.16 -3.66
CA GLY A 115 2.95 2.14 -4.54
C GLY A 115 2.00 3.31 -4.80
N LEU A 116 2.51 4.55 -4.77
CA LEU A 116 1.83 5.72 -5.29
C LEU A 116 2.40 6.02 -6.67
N VAL A 117 1.52 6.14 -7.65
CA VAL A 117 1.89 6.45 -9.05
C VAL A 117 1.12 7.65 -9.56
N ARG A 118 1.70 8.36 -10.53
CA ARG A 118 1.02 9.38 -11.32
C ARG A 118 1.45 9.26 -12.78
N ASP A 119 0.49 9.19 -13.68
CA ASP A 119 0.74 9.04 -15.12
C ASP A 119 1.71 7.88 -15.44
N GLY A 120 1.63 6.78 -14.66
CA GLY A 120 2.49 5.61 -14.79
C GLY A 120 3.90 5.76 -14.17
N VAL A 121 4.20 6.91 -13.54
CA VAL A 121 5.48 7.15 -12.88
C VAL A 121 5.34 6.90 -11.38
N PRO A 122 6.15 6.00 -10.77
CA PRO A 122 6.19 5.83 -9.32
C PRO A 122 6.65 7.11 -8.61
N LEU A 123 5.95 7.49 -7.54
CA LEU A 123 6.26 8.67 -6.72
C LEU A 123 6.64 8.31 -5.30
N ALA A 124 6.02 7.26 -4.76
CA ALA A 124 6.36 6.73 -3.45
C ALA A 124 6.17 5.22 -3.41
N GLY A 125 6.89 4.58 -2.52
CA GLY A 125 6.79 3.15 -2.26
C GLY A 125 6.81 2.85 -0.78
N PHE A 126 6.11 1.79 -0.41
CA PHE A 126 6.00 1.30 0.95
C PHE A 126 6.15 -0.23 0.92
N ILE A 127 6.97 -0.75 1.80
CA ILE A 127 7.12 -2.19 2.04
C ILE A 127 7.04 -2.40 3.54
N ASP A 128 6.08 -3.21 3.97
CA ASP A 128 5.96 -3.63 5.36
C ASP A 128 6.23 -5.12 5.50
N MET A 129 7.11 -5.49 6.43
CA MET A 129 7.42 -6.86 6.80
C MET A 129 6.80 -7.17 8.18
N PRO A 130 5.52 -7.56 8.24
CA PRO A 130 4.73 -7.55 9.47
C PRO A 130 5.21 -8.52 10.54
N MET A 131 5.97 -9.55 10.17
CA MET A 131 6.43 -10.58 11.09
C MET A 131 7.79 -10.27 11.74
N VAL A 132 8.51 -9.28 11.20
CA VAL A 132 9.80 -8.83 11.74
C VAL A 132 9.77 -7.38 12.21
N ASP A 133 8.59 -6.73 12.14
CA ASP A 133 8.36 -5.34 12.57
C ASP A 133 9.17 -4.29 11.78
N GLU A 134 9.57 -4.61 10.55
CA GLU A 134 10.28 -3.68 9.68
C GLU A 134 9.33 -3.04 8.67
N CYS A 135 9.54 -1.75 8.40
CA CYS A 135 8.78 -0.98 7.43
C CYS A 135 9.71 -0.03 6.68
N TYR A 136 9.61 -0.03 5.36
CA TYR A 136 10.44 0.78 4.48
C TYR A 136 9.55 1.70 3.64
N VAL A 137 9.90 2.98 3.60
CA VAL A 137 9.21 4.01 2.81
C VAL A 137 10.21 4.73 1.93
N ALA A 138 9.90 4.89 0.66
CA ALA A 138 10.67 5.70 -0.28
C ALA A 138 9.74 6.69 -0.96
N CYS A 139 10.14 7.96 -1.06
CA CYS A 139 9.43 9.02 -1.77
C CYS A 139 10.32 9.62 -2.83
N LEU A 140 9.90 9.57 -4.10
CA LEU A 140 10.64 10.09 -5.25
C LEU A 140 10.21 11.51 -5.63
N LEU A 141 9.40 12.17 -4.79
CA LEU A 141 8.89 13.52 -5.06
C LEU A 141 9.99 14.61 -4.98
N TYR A 142 11.24 14.22 -4.77
CA TYR A 142 12.38 15.12 -4.73
C TYR A 142 13.20 15.00 -6.02
N THR A 143 12.96 15.92 -6.96
CA THR A 143 13.89 16.25 -8.03
C THR A 143 14.44 17.64 -7.77
N SER A 144 15.32 17.78 -6.79
CA SER A 144 16.27 18.90 -6.71
C SER A 144 17.52 18.42 -5.99
N ASP A 145 18.61 18.41 -6.74
CA ASP A 145 20.00 18.26 -6.30
C ASP A 145 20.29 17.21 -5.20
N ALA A 146 20.73 16.05 -5.66
CA ALA A 146 21.34 15.01 -4.85
C ALA A 146 22.67 15.49 -4.24
N ALA A 147 22.62 16.40 -3.29
CA ALA A 147 23.81 16.88 -2.58
C ALA A 147 23.64 17.00 -1.07
N ASP A 148 22.46 16.81 -0.50
CA ASP A 148 22.32 16.87 0.97
C ASP A 148 21.42 15.79 1.51
N GLU A 149 22.07 14.69 1.99
CA GLU A 149 21.88 14.08 3.29
C GLU A 149 20.43 13.78 3.72
N GLY A 150 19.95 12.59 3.50
CA GLY A 150 18.87 12.02 4.26
C GLY A 150 19.05 10.51 4.36
N HIS A 151 19.55 10.02 5.47
CA HIS A 151 19.58 8.61 5.80
C HIS A 151 18.15 8.07 5.84
N CYS A 152 17.77 7.37 4.78
CA CYS A 152 16.76 6.32 4.88
C CYS A 152 17.51 5.00 5.12
N VAL A 153 17.42 4.49 6.32
CA VAL A 153 17.79 3.11 6.66
C VAL A 153 16.49 2.38 6.93
#